data_453de309e5347d38b0db419606299ec5
#
_entry.id   453de309e5347d38b0db419606299ec5
#
_cell.length_a   1.000
_cell.length_b   1.000
_cell.length_c   1.000
_cell.angle_alpha   90.00
_cell.angle_beta   90.00
_cell.angle_gamma   90.00
#
_symmetry.space_group_name_H-M   'P 1'
#
loop_
_entity.id
_entity.type
_entity.pdbx_description
1 polymer ?
#
loop_
_entity_poly.entity_id
_entity_poly.type
_entity_poly.pdbx_seq_one_letter_code
_entity_poly.pdbx_strand_id
1 'polypeptide(L)' 'MKTCAISGKRFRANNKNFYVNKNSNDGLHPYSKSMDNLRRTLGVSVDKVKELVNLINQ' A
#
# COMPACT_ATOMS: atom_id res chain seq x y z
N MET A 1 -0.88 -6.11 13.54
CA MET A 1 -0.40 -6.03 12.15
C MET A 1 -1.32 -5.12 11.35
N LYS A 2 -0.81 -4.58 10.25
CA LYS A 2 -1.57 -3.67 9.40
C LYS A 2 -1.75 -4.30 8.02
N THR A 3 -2.97 -4.22 7.49
CA THR A 3 -3.28 -4.74 6.15
C THR A 3 -3.00 -3.68 5.09
N CYS A 4 -2.23 -4.04 4.08
CA CYS A 4 -1.99 -3.16 2.94
C CYS A 4 -3.29 -2.98 2.16
N ALA A 5 -3.71 -1.73 1.95
CA ALA A 5 -4.98 -1.42 1.28
C ALA A 5 -4.96 -1.79 -0.21
N ILE A 6 -3.80 -1.94 -0.80
CA ILE A 6 -3.67 -2.27 -2.23
C ILE A 6 -3.58 -3.77 -2.45
N SER A 7 -2.62 -4.44 -1.78
CA SER A 7 -2.39 -5.87 -1.99
C SER A 7 -3.25 -6.78 -1.12
N GLY A 8 -3.82 -6.25 -0.05
CA GLY A 8 -4.58 -7.04 0.91
C GLY A 8 -3.73 -7.91 1.82
N LYS A 9 -2.42 -7.86 1.68
CA LYS A 9 -1.50 -8.62 2.53
C LYS A 9 -1.27 -7.90 3.86
N ARG A 10 -0.96 -8.66 4.90
CA ARG A 10 -0.73 -8.14 6.25
C ARG A 10 0.77 -8.04 6.51
N PHE A 11 1.19 -6.92 7.07
CA PHE A 11 2.58 -6.64 7.44
C PHE A 11 2.64 -6.08 8.84
N ARG A 12 3.82 -6.10 9.45
CA ARG A 12 4.03 -5.41 10.71
C ARG A 12 3.84 -3.92 10.51
N ALA A 13 3.12 -3.29 11.43
CA ALA A 13 2.82 -1.86 11.36
C ALA A 13 4.03 -1.05 11.84
N ASN A 14 5.01 -0.87 10.97
CA ASN A 14 6.23 -0.13 11.26
C ASN A 14 6.71 0.63 10.02
N ASN A 15 7.71 1.49 10.20
CA ASN A 15 8.25 2.31 9.12
C ASN A 15 9.16 1.54 8.15
N LYS A 16 9.41 0.28 8.39
CA LYS A 16 10.11 -0.57 7.43
C LYS A 16 9.18 -1.04 6.33
N ASN A 17 7.91 -1.27 6.67
CA ASN A 17 6.91 -1.79 5.74
C ASN A 17 6.01 -0.71 5.17
N PHE A 18 5.79 0.38 5.89
CA PHE A 18 4.91 1.48 5.48
C PHE A 18 5.64 2.82 5.61
N TYR A 19 5.40 3.72 4.67
CA TYR A 19 5.91 5.09 4.79
C TYR A 19 5.18 5.83 5.91
N VAL A 20 5.89 6.73 6.58
CA VAL A 20 5.31 7.57 7.62
C VAL A 20 4.33 8.56 6.99
N ASN A 21 3.14 8.67 7.59
CA ASN A 21 2.11 9.62 7.18
C ASN A 21 1.49 10.25 8.42
N LYS A 22 1.80 11.52 8.67
CA LYS A 22 1.34 12.25 9.85
C LYS A 22 -0.18 12.42 9.88
N ASN A 23 -0.84 12.33 8.73
CA ASN A 23 -2.29 12.48 8.62
C ASN A 23 -3.07 11.20 8.90
N SER A 24 -2.39 10.07 9.05
CA SER A 24 -3.03 8.80 9.39
C SER A 24 -3.15 8.64 10.89
N ASN A 25 -4.18 7.94 11.35
CA ASN A 25 -4.40 7.68 12.77
C ASN A 25 -3.25 6.91 13.41
N ASP A 26 -2.64 6.00 12.67
CA ASP A 26 -1.52 5.19 13.16
C ASP A 26 -0.15 5.74 12.72
N GLY A 27 -0.13 6.89 12.07
CA GLY A 27 1.10 7.53 11.60
C GLY A 27 1.74 6.88 10.38
N LEU A 28 1.05 5.95 9.72
CA LEU A 28 1.56 5.21 8.56
C LEU A 28 0.60 5.28 7.39
N HIS A 29 1.16 5.15 6.18
CA HIS A 29 0.35 5.04 4.96
C HIS A 29 -0.51 3.78 4.99
N PRO A 30 -1.67 3.78 4.33
CA PRO A 30 -2.58 2.63 4.32
C PRO A 30 -2.08 1.46 3.48
N TYR A 31 -1.03 1.64 2.69
CA TYR A 31 -0.47 0.60 1.82
C TYR A 31 1.04 0.48 2.01
N SER A 32 1.58 -0.71 1.71
CA SER A 32 3.00 -1.00 1.90
C SER A 32 3.89 -0.16 0.99
N LYS A 33 5.17 -0.06 1.35
CA LYS A 33 6.17 0.66 0.54
C LYS A 33 6.26 0.10 -0.87
N SER A 34 6.21 -1.22 -1.01
CA SER A 34 6.26 -1.88 -2.32
C SER A 34 5.11 -1.43 -3.22
N MET A 35 3.89 -1.37 -2.67
CA MET A 35 2.72 -0.94 -3.42
C MET A 35 2.75 0.55 -3.71
N ASP A 36 3.23 1.36 -2.79
CA ASP A 36 3.39 2.80 -3.02
C ASP A 36 4.40 3.06 -4.14
N ASN A 37 5.53 2.37 -4.11
CA ASN A 37 6.56 2.48 -5.16
C ASN A 37 6.02 2.02 -6.52
N LEU A 38 5.26 0.94 -6.54
CA LEU A 38 4.63 0.45 -7.77
C LEU A 38 3.67 1.50 -8.34
N ARG A 39 2.84 2.10 -7.48
CA ARG A 39 1.92 3.15 -7.88
C ARG A 39 2.66 4.34 -8.51
N ARG A 40 3.75 4.78 -7.89
CA ARG A 40 4.57 5.90 -8.38
C ARG A 40 5.24 5.56 -9.72
N THR A 41 5.77 4.35 -9.82
CA THR A 41 6.45 3.88 -11.04
C THR A 41 5.48 3.84 -12.21
N LEU A 42 4.25 3.37 -11.99
CA LEU A 42 3.23 3.31 -13.03
C LEU A 42 2.58 4.66 -13.31
N GLY A 43 2.69 5.61 -12.36
CA GLY A 43 2.08 6.93 -12.50
C GLY A 43 0.56 6.91 -12.50
N VAL A 44 -0.04 5.96 -11.78
CA VAL A 44 -1.49 5.77 -11.73
C VAL A 44 -2.02 5.96 -10.31
N SER A 45 -3.36 6.01 -10.18
CA SER A 45 -4.02 6.15 -8.88
C SER A 45 -3.98 4.85 -8.10
N VAL A 46 -4.25 4.94 -6.78
CA VAL A 46 -4.35 3.77 -5.89
C VAL A 46 -5.42 2.80 -6.39
N ASP A 47 -6.57 3.32 -6.83
CA ASP A 47 -7.66 2.48 -7.32
C ASP A 47 -7.24 1.68 -8.54
N LYS A 48 -6.46 2.27 -9.43
CA LYS A 48 -5.95 1.58 -10.62
C LYS A 48 -4.98 0.47 -10.23
N VAL A 49 -4.11 0.71 -9.26
CA VAL A 49 -3.17 -0.30 -8.78
C VAL A 49 -3.94 -1.47 -8.14
N LYS A 50 -4.99 -1.18 -7.37
CA LYS A 50 -5.85 -2.21 -6.79
C LYS A 50 -6.46 -3.11 -7.86
N GLU A 51 -6.97 -2.53 -8.95
CA GLU A 51 -7.51 -3.30 -10.07
C GLU A 51 -6.46 -4.24 -10.65
N LEU A 52 -5.27 -3.72 -10.92
CA LEU A 52 -4.18 -4.52 -11.50
C LEU A 52 -3.76 -5.66 -10.59
N VAL A 53 -3.66 -5.41 -9.29
CA VAL A 53 -3.31 -6.43 -8.30
C VAL A 53 -4.40 -7.50 -8.23
N ASN A 54 -5.67 -7.11 -8.26
CA ASN A 54 -6.78 -8.07 -8.26
C ASN A 54 -6.76 -8.98 -9.49
N LEU A 55 -6.42 -8.45 -10.65
CA LEU A 55 -6.30 -9.23 -11.88
C LEU A 55 -5.18 -10.27 -11.77
N ILE A 56 -4.07 -9.91 -11.15
CA ILE A 56 -2.92 -10.80 -10.98
C ILE A 56 -3.25 -11.91 -9.97
N ASN A 57 -4.04 -11.60 -8.95
CA ASN A 57 -4.35 -12.53 -7.86
C ASN A 57 -5.56 -13.44 -8.13
N GLN A 58 -6.17 -13.33 -9.28
CA GLN A 58 -7.30 -14.21 -9.66
C GLN A 58 -6.85 -15.55 -10.22
#